data_5322e432b0f5fd77b6a76672e4b79842
#
_entry.id   5322e432b0f5fd77b6a76672e4b79842
#
_cell.length_a   1.000
_cell.length_b   1.000
_cell.length_c   1.000
_cell.angle_alpha   90.00
_cell.angle_beta   90.00
_cell.angle_gamma   90.00
#
_symmetry.space_group_name_H-M   'P 1'
#
loop_
_entity.id
_entity.type
_entity.pdbx_description
1 polymer ?
#
loop_
_entity_poly.entity_id
_entity_poly.type
_entity_poly.pdbx_seq_one_letter_code
_entity_poly.pdbx_strand_id
1 'polypeptide(L)'
;SCLEAIDELVLEARQIAVDQSSGELENRPTAAQEIKNIYDQILQLANTKLGDTYILSGHQTDTAPFTRDANYNATYHGDDGDKRIIVGDKLDIKVNVTGEDALRSGVDVFDALRDLISGLEDPNPAAGTAQIAAQITPMSNALDQIKAVRAEAASTFTQLETTENQLANFKL
;
A
#
# COMPACT_ATOMS: atom_id res chain seq x y z
N SER A 1 -1.16 10.62 -6.72
CA SER A 1 -1.37 9.16 -6.89
C SER A 1 -1.87 8.55 -5.59
N CYS A 2 -2.77 7.55 -5.65
CA CYS A 2 -3.25 6.86 -4.44
C CYS A 2 -2.09 6.17 -3.69
N LEU A 3 -1.13 5.59 -4.40
CA LEU A 3 0.06 4.96 -3.79
C LEU A 3 0.98 5.98 -3.10
N GLU A 4 1.06 7.20 -3.60
CA GLU A 4 1.80 8.29 -2.95
C GLU A 4 1.15 8.68 -1.62
N ALA A 5 -0.17 8.84 -1.61
CA ALA A 5 -0.91 9.11 -0.38
C ALA A 5 -0.81 7.95 0.64
N ILE A 6 -0.80 6.70 0.18
CA ILE A 6 -0.55 5.54 1.05
C ILE A 6 0.87 5.57 1.61
N ASP A 7 1.88 5.88 0.80
CA ASP A 7 3.28 6.03 1.23
C ASP A 7 3.41 7.06 2.38
N GLU A 8 2.79 8.22 2.22
CA GLU A 8 2.76 9.27 3.26
C GLU A 8 2.11 8.79 4.56
N LEU A 9 0.98 8.08 4.47
CA LEU A 9 0.29 7.55 5.65
C LEU A 9 1.08 6.43 6.35
N VAL A 10 1.77 5.57 5.60
CA VAL A 10 2.65 4.54 6.18
C VAL A 10 3.86 5.19 6.86
N LEU A 11 4.41 6.26 6.29
CA LEU A 11 5.48 7.03 6.91
C LEU A 11 5.02 7.66 8.23
N GLU A 12 3.82 8.24 8.27
CA GLU A 12 3.22 8.78 9.50
C GLU A 12 3.04 7.68 10.55
N ALA A 13 2.49 6.53 10.17
CA ALA A 13 2.33 5.39 11.07
C ALA A 13 3.67 4.89 11.63
N ARG A 14 4.71 4.84 10.80
CA ARG A 14 6.07 4.51 11.24
C ARG A 14 6.61 5.51 12.25
N GLN A 15 6.39 6.81 12.03
CA GLN A 15 6.80 7.84 12.97
C GLN A 15 6.11 7.68 14.33
N ILE A 16 4.81 7.41 14.33
CA ILE A 16 4.05 7.11 15.55
C ILE A 16 4.64 5.88 16.26
N ALA A 17 5.00 4.83 15.53
CA ALA A 17 5.64 3.64 16.12
C ALA A 17 6.99 3.97 16.77
N VAL A 18 7.83 4.79 16.13
CA VAL A 18 9.10 5.25 16.67
C VAL A 18 8.88 6.05 17.96
N ASP A 19 7.98 7.01 17.95
CA ASP A 19 7.68 7.86 19.10
C ASP A 19 7.14 7.06 20.28
N GLN A 20 6.24 6.10 20.02
CA GLN A 20 5.60 5.29 21.05
C GLN A 20 6.47 4.12 21.54
N SER A 21 7.51 3.74 20.80
CA SER A 21 8.47 2.73 21.24
C SER A 21 9.33 3.21 22.43
N SER A 22 9.44 4.51 22.62
CA SER A 22 10.15 5.16 23.72
C SER A 22 9.30 6.21 24.45
N GLY A 23 8.04 6.37 24.06
CA GLY A 23 7.13 7.39 24.58
C GLY A 23 6.40 7.02 25.87
N GLU A 24 5.65 7.99 26.36
CA GLU A 24 4.84 7.82 27.56
C GLU A 24 3.59 6.98 27.30
N LEU A 25 3.25 6.10 28.23
CA LEU A 25 2.11 5.20 28.14
C LEU A 25 0.76 5.93 28.00
N GLU A 26 0.66 7.14 28.57
CA GLU A 26 -0.56 7.96 28.53
C GLU A 26 -0.99 8.34 27.11
N ASN A 27 -0.05 8.41 26.18
CA ASN A 27 -0.31 8.78 24.80
C ASN A 27 -0.74 7.60 23.90
N ARG A 28 -0.60 6.36 24.38
CA ARG A 28 -0.89 5.15 23.60
C ARG A 28 -2.34 5.05 23.11
N PRO A 29 -3.38 5.37 23.92
CA PRO A 29 -4.75 5.31 23.44
C PRO A 29 -5.02 6.29 22.28
N THR A 30 -4.45 7.49 22.34
CA THR A 30 -4.55 8.47 21.26
C THR A 30 -3.80 7.99 20.02
N ALA A 31 -2.58 7.50 20.18
CA ALA A 31 -1.79 6.94 19.09
C ALA A 31 -2.49 5.72 18.44
N ALA A 32 -3.11 4.86 19.24
CA ALA A 32 -3.89 3.73 18.71
C ALA A 32 -5.05 4.21 17.84
N GLN A 33 -5.75 5.26 18.26
CA GLN A 33 -6.84 5.84 17.44
C GLN A 33 -6.31 6.48 16.15
N GLU A 34 -5.16 7.15 16.21
CA GLU A 34 -4.50 7.70 15.01
C GLU A 34 -4.13 6.60 14.00
N ILE A 35 -3.55 5.49 14.48
CA ILE A 35 -3.23 4.34 13.60
C ILE A 35 -4.49 3.71 13.02
N LYS A 36 -5.57 3.59 13.77
CA LYS A 36 -6.86 3.12 13.26
C LYS A 36 -7.39 4.02 12.15
N ASN A 37 -7.27 5.33 12.32
CA ASN A 37 -7.66 6.30 11.29
C ASN A 37 -6.77 6.19 10.04
N ILE A 38 -5.47 6.04 10.21
CA ILE A 38 -4.52 5.80 9.12
C ILE A 38 -4.88 4.50 8.38
N TYR A 39 -5.15 3.44 9.10
CA TYR A 39 -5.57 2.16 8.53
C TYR A 39 -6.80 2.32 7.63
N ASP A 40 -7.83 2.97 8.12
CA ASP A 40 -9.08 3.18 7.38
C ASP A 40 -8.89 4.10 6.16
N GLN A 41 -8.03 5.10 6.25
CA GLN A 41 -7.65 5.95 5.11
C GLN A 41 -6.89 5.15 4.05
N ILE A 42 -5.92 4.32 4.45
CA ILE A 42 -5.19 3.43 3.52
C ILE A 42 -6.16 2.45 2.86
N LEU A 43 -7.09 1.87 3.61
CA LEU A 43 -8.11 0.98 3.08
C LEU A 43 -8.98 1.68 2.02
N GLN A 44 -9.39 2.91 2.30
CA GLN A 44 -10.16 3.71 1.34
C GLN A 44 -9.36 4.04 0.08
N LEU A 45 -8.09 4.42 0.22
CA LEU A 45 -7.20 4.70 -0.90
C LEU A 45 -6.92 3.44 -1.73
N ALA A 46 -6.71 2.29 -1.07
CA ALA A 46 -6.53 1.01 -1.74
C ALA A 46 -7.76 0.57 -2.54
N ASN A 47 -8.94 1.06 -2.16
CA ASN A 47 -10.21 0.83 -2.87
C ASN A 47 -10.57 1.97 -3.84
N THR A 48 -9.59 2.72 -4.32
CA THR A 48 -9.83 3.79 -5.28
C THR A 48 -10.33 3.25 -6.62
N LYS A 49 -11.31 3.95 -7.18
CA LYS A 49 -11.82 3.68 -8.54
C LYS A 49 -11.33 4.72 -9.53
N LEU A 50 -11.18 4.28 -10.76
CA LEU A 50 -11.09 5.12 -11.95
C LEU A 50 -12.30 4.82 -12.83
N GLY A 51 -13.26 5.73 -12.90
CA GLY A 51 -14.59 5.42 -13.43
C GLY A 51 -15.29 4.37 -12.55
N ASP A 52 -15.73 3.28 -13.15
CA ASP A 52 -16.39 2.18 -12.43
C ASP A 52 -15.45 1.04 -12.02
N THR A 53 -14.15 1.19 -12.28
CA THR A 53 -13.15 0.13 -12.13
C THR A 53 -12.25 0.37 -10.92
N TYR A 54 -12.10 -0.61 -10.04
CA TYR A 54 -11.10 -0.60 -8.98
C TYR A 54 -9.69 -0.80 -9.57
N ILE A 55 -8.76 0.09 -9.19
CA ILE A 55 -7.44 0.15 -9.84
C ILE A 55 -6.43 -0.87 -9.32
N LEU A 56 -6.57 -1.33 -8.07
CA LEU A 56 -5.65 -2.27 -7.42
C LEU A 56 -6.16 -3.71 -7.36
N SER A 57 -7.25 -4.04 -8.07
CA SER A 57 -7.91 -5.35 -7.98
C SER A 57 -7.43 -6.37 -9.02
N GLY A 58 -6.42 -6.05 -9.82
CA GLY A 58 -5.99 -6.90 -10.92
C GLY A 58 -7.05 -7.01 -12.01
N HIS A 59 -7.52 -8.23 -12.33
CA HIS A 59 -8.61 -8.44 -13.27
C HIS A 59 -10.00 -8.35 -12.63
N GLN A 60 -10.10 -8.42 -11.29
CA GLN A 60 -11.37 -8.38 -10.54
C GLN A 60 -11.87 -6.93 -10.36
N THR A 61 -12.00 -6.20 -11.45
CA THR A 61 -12.21 -4.74 -11.43
C THR A 61 -13.54 -4.27 -10.86
N ASP A 62 -14.52 -5.18 -10.73
CA ASP A 62 -15.86 -4.89 -10.20
C ASP A 62 -15.94 -5.06 -8.68
N THR A 63 -14.93 -5.67 -8.07
CA THR A 63 -14.91 -5.98 -6.64
C THR A 63 -13.91 -5.10 -5.93
N ALA A 64 -14.30 -4.53 -4.78
CA ALA A 64 -13.39 -3.77 -3.93
C ALA A 64 -12.20 -4.65 -3.51
N PRO A 65 -10.96 -4.24 -3.81
CA PRO A 65 -9.81 -5.10 -3.57
C PRO A 65 -9.57 -5.42 -2.11
N PHE A 66 -9.94 -4.54 -1.18
CA PHE A 66 -9.72 -4.77 0.24
C PHE A 66 -10.97 -4.53 1.07
N THR A 67 -11.20 -5.43 2.04
CA THR A 67 -12.14 -5.26 3.13
C THR A 67 -11.45 -5.56 4.46
N ARG A 68 -11.99 -5.10 5.57
CA ARG A 68 -11.53 -5.46 6.90
C ARG A 68 -12.66 -5.89 7.81
N ASP A 69 -12.35 -6.70 8.82
CA ASP A 69 -13.25 -7.01 9.93
C ASP A 69 -13.14 -5.96 11.07
N ALA A 70 -13.90 -6.18 12.14
CA ALA A 70 -13.87 -5.32 13.32
C ALA A 70 -12.53 -5.35 14.08
N ASN A 71 -11.73 -6.39 13.89
CA ASN A 71 -10.43 -6.59 14.52
C ASN A 71 -9.26 -6.12 13.65
N TYR A 72 -9.53 -5.35 12.59
CA TYR A 72 -8.53 -4.84 11.66
C TYR A 72 -7.76 -5.93 10.89
N ASN A 73 -8.40 -7.07 10.63
CA ASN A 73 -7.90 -8.06 9.68
C ASN A 73 -8.39 -7.69 8.29
N ALA A 74 -7.47 -7.35 7.40
CA ALA A 74 -7.78 -7.07 6.00
C ALA A 74 -7.86 -8.37 5.19
N THR A 75 -8.76 -8.39 4.21
CA THR A 75 -8.86 -9.44 3.20
C THR A 75 -8.70 -8.82 1.82
N TYR A 76 -7.82 -9.40 1.01
CA TYR A 76 -7.67 -9.03 -0.39
C TYR A 76 -8.59 -9.88 -1.26
N HIS A 77 -9.43 -9.23 -2.06
CA HIS A 77 -10.41 -9.85 -2.96
C HIS A 77 -10.04 -9.70 -4.44
N GLY A 78 -8.94 -9.03 -4.73
CA GLY A 78 -8.40 -8.93 -6.07
C GLY A 78 -7.66 -10.19 -6.48
N ASP A 79 -7.02 -10.12 -7.61
CA ASP A 79 -6.06 -11.10 -8.09
C ASP A 79 -4.72 -10.43 -8.42
N ASP A 80 -3.73 -11.22 -8.76
CA ASP A 80 -2.40 -10.78 -9.20
C ASP A 80 -2.31 -10.62 -10.72
N GLY A 81 -3.47 -10.46 -11.38
CA GLY A 81 -3.59 -10.42 -12.83
C GLY A 81 -2.91 -9.22 -13.45
N ASP A 82 -1.94 -9.49 -14.31
CA ASP A 82 -1.24 -8.49 -15.10
C ASP A 82 -2.10 -8.04 -16.29
N LYS A 83 -2.42 -6.74 -16.34
CA LYS A 83 -2.96 -6.13 -17.55
C LYS A 83 -1.79 -5.73 -18.43
N ARG A 84 -1.73 -6.31 -19.61
CA ARG A 84 -0.63 -6.10 -20.54
C ARG A 84 -1.15 -5.53 -21.84
N ILE A 85 -0.35 -4.67 -22.46
CA ILE A 85 -0.60 -4.14 -23.79
C ILE A 85 0.59 -4.45 -24.70
N ILE A 86 0.27 -4.78 -25.95
CA ILE A 86 1.29 -4.98 -26.98
C ILE A 86 1.41 -3.68 -27.76
N VAL A 87 2.59 -3.09 -27.76
CA VAL A 87 2.89 -1.85 -28.50
C VAL A 87 3.87 -2.17 -29.63
N GLY A 88 3.47 -1.84 -30.86
CA GLY A 88 4.22 -2.23 -32.05
C GLY A 88 4.24 -3.76 -32.24
N ASP A 89 5.31 -4.28 -32.86
CA ASP A 89 5.34 -5.69 -33.27
C ASP A 89 5.66 -6.69 -32.13
N LYS A 90 6.26 -6.26 -31.01
CA LYS A 90 6.76 -7.21 -29.99
C LYS A 90 6.91 -6.67 -28.58
N LEU A 91 6.57 -5.42 -28.29
CA LEU A 91 6.75 -4.85 -26.97
C LEU A 91 5.51 -5.12 -26.12
N ASP A 92 5.60 -6.07 -25.18
CA ASP A 92 4.56 -6.46 -24.25
C ASP A 92 4.81 -5.77 -22.90
N ILE A 93 3.94 -4.86 -22.50
CA ILE A 93 4.12 -3.99 -21.34
C ILE A 93 3.00 -4.23 -20.33
N LYS A 94 3.37 -4.50 -19.05
CA LYS A 94 2.45 -4.50 -17.91
C LYS A 94 2.04 -3.06 -17.59
N VAL A 95 0.73 -2.80 -17.55
CA VAL A 95 0.19 -1.43 -17.38
C VAL A 95 -0.60 -1.24 -16.09
N ASN A 96 -0.64 -2.22 -15.21
CA ASN A 96 -1.33 -2.09 -13.93
C ASN A 96 -0.41 -2.42 -12.74
N VAL A 97 -0.83 -1.94 -11.57
CA VAL A 97 -0.33 -2.33 -10.26
C VAL A 97 -1.46 -3.03 -9.53
N THR A 98 -1.18 -4.16 -8.89
CA THR A 98 -2.17 -4.86 -8.06
C THR A 98 -2.00 -4.49 -6.59
N GLY A 99 -3.04 -4.72 -5.79
CA GLY A 99 -2.96 -4.58 -4.34
C GLY A 99 -1.99 -5.58 -3.72
N GLU A 100 -1.83 -6.75 -4.34
CA GLU A 100 -0.80 -7.73 -3.96
C GLU A 100 0.59 -7.15 -4.13
N ASP A 101 0.91 -6.59 -5.31
CA ASP A 101 2.23 -6.01 -5.61
C ASP A 101 2.58 -4.87 -4.64
N ALA A 102 1.65 -3.94 -4.42
CA ALA A 102 1.92 -2.71 -3.68
C ALA A 102 1.87 -2.90 -2.16
N LEU A 103 0.95 -3.71 -1.64
CA LEU A 103 0.60 -3.72 -0.21
C LEU A 103 0.83 -5.05 0.49
N ARG A 104 1.18 -6.13 -0.23
CA ARG A 104 1.28 -7.47 0.35
C ARG A 104 2.48 -8.31 -0.08
N SER A 105 3.17 -7.97 -1.17
CA SER A 105 4.16 -8.86 -1.81
C SER A 105 5.38 -9.20 -0.94
N GLY A 106 5.85 -8.30 -0.10
CA GLY A 106 6.96 -8.51 0.82
C GLY A 106 6.51 -8.36 2.27
N VAL A 107 5.86 -7.23 2.55
CA VAL A 107 5.23 -6.92 3.83
C VAL A 107 3.75 -6.66 3.58
N ASP A 108 2.89 -7.29 4.36
CA ASP A 108 1.47 -6.91 4.40
C ASP A 108 1.33 -5.64 5.25
N VAL A 109 1.02 -4.52 4.57
CA VAL A 109 0.88 -3.20 5.20
C VAL A 109 -0.23 -3.19 6.24
N PHE A 110 -1.35 -3.86 5.96
CA PHE A 110 -2.49 -3.94 6.88
C PHE A 110 -2.18 -4.78 8.11
N ASP A 111 -1.46 -5.89 7.96
CA ASP A 111 -1.02 -6.69 9.10
C ASP A 111 -0.05 -5.92 10.00
N ALA A 112 0.90 -5.19 9.42
CA ALA A 112 1.82 -4.36 10.18
C ALA A 112 1.09 -3.27 10.98
N LEU A 113 0.09 -2.61 10.37
CA LEU A 113 -0.73 -1.61 11.05
C LEU A 113 -1.61 -2.23 12.15
N ARG A 114 -2.21 -3.39 11.90
CA ARG A 114 -2.99 -4.14 12.91
C ARG A 114 -2.11 -4.51 14.10
N ASP A 115 -0.92 -5.01 13.87
CA ASP A 115 0.01 -5.42 14.91
C ASP A 115 0.52 -4.21 15.72
N LEU A 116 0.67 -3.06 15.08
CA LEU A 116 0.95 -1.80 15.75
C LEU A 116 -0.21 -1.36 16.65
N ILE A 117 -1.45 -1.42 16.18
CA ILE A 117 -2.65 -1.15 16.98
C ILE A 117 -2.68 -2.07 18.20
N SER A 118 -2.44 -3.37 18.00
CA SER A 118 -2.42 -4.37 19.06
C SER A 118 -1.36 -4.06 20.13
N GLY A 119 -0.16 -3.63 19.73
CA GLY A 119 0.88 -3.22 20.65
C GLY A 119 0.53 -1.95 21.44
N LEU A 120 -0.11 -0.98 20.79
CA LEU A 120 -0.56 0.27 21.43
C LEU A 120 -1.69 0.03 22.43
N GLU A 121 -2.52 -0.98 22.23
CA GLU A 121 -3.65 -1.36 23.07
C GLU A 121 -3.31 -2.48 24.08
N ASP A 122 -2.08 -3.00 24.06
CA ASP A 122 -1.68 -4.08 24.98
C ASP A 122 -1.71 -3.58 26.43
N PRO A 123 -2.45 -4.27 27.33
CA PRO A 123 -2.52 -3.90 28.74
C PRO A 123 -1.20 -4.10 29.49
N ASN A 124 -0.27 -4.90 28.92
CA ASN A 124 1.08 -5.05 29.47
C ASN A 124 2.02 -4.05 28.78
N PRO A 125 2.51 -3.03 29.51
CA PRO A 125 3.33 -1.98 28.90
C PRO A 125 4.61 -2.48 28.24
N ALA A 126 5.28 -3.46 28.83
CA ALA A 126 6.54 -4.00 28.30
C ALA A 126 6.31 -4.81 27.01
N ALA A 127 5.26 -5.65 27.01
CA ALA A 127 4.86 -6.41 25.81
C ALA A 127 4.41 -5.47 24.69
N GLY A 128 3.61 -4.46 25.01
CA GLY A 128 3.18 -3.43 24.05
C GLY A 128 4.36 -2.67 23.45
N THR A 129 5.32 -2.23 24.25
CA THR A 129 6.54 -1.56 23.78
C THR A 129 7.32 -2.44 22.81
N ALA A 130 7.52 -3.71 23.13
CA ALA A 130 8.23 -4.65 22.28
C ALA A 130 7.49 -4.87 20.95
N GLN A 131 6.17 -4.98 20.98
CA GLN A 131 5.35 -5.17 19.79
C GLN A 131 5.34 -3.92 18.89
N ILE A 132 5.24 -2.72 19.47
CA ILE A 132 5.33 -1.45 18.75
C ILE A 132 6.70 -1.34 18.05
N ALA A 133 7.78 -1.56 18.79
CA ALA A 133 9.13 -1.51 18.24
C ALA A 133 9.35 -2.53 17.11
N ALA A 134 8.75 -3.72 17.23
CA ALA A 134 8.82 -4.76 16.22
C ALA A 134 8.17 -4.37 14.87
N GLN A 135 7.28 -3.36 14.83
CA GLN A 135 6.64 -2.91 13.60
C GLN A 135 7.43 -1.82 12.84
N ILE A 136 8.46 -1.24 13.41
CA ILE A 136 9.25 -0.18 12.76
C ILE A 136 9.92 -0.70 11.49
N THR A 137 10.56 -1.87 11.53
CA THR A 137 11.22 -2.48 10.37
C THR A 137 10.21 -2.92 9.29
N PRO A 138 9.12 -3.64 9.59
CA PRO A 138 8.08 -3.93 8.62
C PRO A 138 7.52 -2.68 7.95
N MET A 139 7.30 -1.59 8.67
CA MET A 139 6.83 -0.34 8.08
C MET A 139 7.85 0.32 7.17
N SER A 140 9.14 0.27 7.50
CA SER A 140 10.22 0.73 6.62
C SER A 140 10.26 -0.10 5.33
N ASN A 141 10.14 -1.43 5.44
CA ASN A 141 10.10 -2.32 4.29
C ASN A 141 8.84 -2.09 3.42
N ALA A 142 7.70 -1.78 4.04
CA ALA A 142 6.48 -1.42 3.34
C ALA A 142 6.66 -0.13 2.52
N LEU A 143 7.32 0.88 3.07
CA LEU A 143 7.67 2.11 2.34
C LEU A 143 8.56 1.82 1.13
N ASP A 144 9.58 1.00 1.29
CA ASP A 144 10.47 0.60 0.19
C ASP A 144 9.71 -0.18 -0.89
N GLN A 145 8.82 -1.09 -0.50
CA GLN A 145 7.95 -1.85 -1.39
C GLN A 145 7.04 -0.93 -2.21
N ILE A 146 6.35 0.02 -1.59
CA ILE A 146 5.46 0.97 -2.27
C ILE A 146 6.26 1.86 -3.22
N LYS A 147 7.43 2.34 -2.80
CA LYS A 147 8.32 3.16 -3.66
C LYS A 147 8.82 2.39 -4.86
N ALA A 148 9.19 1.12 -4.70
CA ALA A 148 9.63 0.27 -5.80
C ALA A 148 8.53 0.08 -6.85
N VAL A 149 7.31 -0.19 -6.42
CA VAL A 149 6.14 -0.34 -7.31
C VAL A 149 5.81 0.96 -8.03
N ARG A 150 5.88 2.10 -7.33
CA ARG A 150 5.70 3.43 -7.94
C ARG A 150 6.76 3.73 -8.99
N ALA A 151 8.02 3.40 -8.71
CA ALA A 151 9.13 3.58 -9.66
C ALA A 151 8.96 2.71 -10.90
N GLU A 152 8.52 1.47 -10.75
CA GLU A 152 8.21 0.57 -11.87
C GLU A 152 7.07 1.13 -12.72
N ALA A 153 5.98 1.59 -12.10
CA ALA A 153 4.86 2.21 -12.82
C ALA A 153 5.29 3.47 -13.59
N ALA A 154 6.13 4.32 -13.00
CA ALA A 154 6.67 5.51 -13.66
C ALA A 154 7.58 5.15 -14.85
N SER A 155 8.41 4.13 -14.71
CA SER A 155 9.26 3.61 -15.79
C SER A 155 8.42 3.07 -16.96
N THR A 156 7.37 2.33 -16.65
CA THR A 156 6.42 1.82 -17.65
C THR A 156 5.73 2.96 -18.41
N PHE A 157 5.29 3.99 -17.71
CA PHE A 157 4.67 5.17 -18.35
C PHE A 157 5.64 5.86 -19.32
N THR A 158 6.89 6.09 -18.90
CA THR A 158 7.94 6.68 -19.76
C THR A 158 8.22 5.82 -20.99
N GLN A 159 8.24 4.50 -20.84
CA GLN A 159 8.44 3.58 -21.95
C GLN A 159 7.30 3.66 -22.96
N LEU A 160 6.05 3.74 -22.51
CA LEU A 160 4.87 3.89 -23.36
C LEU A 160 4.94 5.20 -24.15
N GLU A 161 5.20 6.32 -23.46
CA GLU A 161 5.29 7.63 -24.08
C GLU A 161 6.40 7.68 -25.16
N THR A 162 7.57 7.09 -24.86
CA THR A 162 8.68 7.00 -25.81
C THR A 162 8.27 6.19 -27.06
N THR A 163 7.59 5.08 -26.85
CA THR A 163 7.14 4.20 -27.95
C THR A 163 6.07 4.88 -28.80
N GLU A 164 5.12 5.57 -28.18
CA GLU A 164 4.12 6.37 -28.93
C GLU A 164 4.77 7.43 -29.82
N ASN A 165 5.74 8.17 -29.28
CA ASN A 165 6.48 9.18 -30.03
C ASN A 165 7.26 8.58 -31.20
N GLN A 166 7.88 7.41 -31.01
CA GLN A 166 8.57 6.70 -32.08
C GLN A 166 7.60 6.28 -33.18
N LEU A 167 6.45 5.69 -32.82
CA LEU A 167 5.43 5.27 -33.79
C LEU A 167 4.83 6.46 -34.54
N ALA A 168 4.62 7.60 -33.86
CA ALA A 168 4.16 8.83 -34.54
C ALA A 168 5.16 9.35 -35.57
N ASN A 169 6.46 9.26 -35.27
CA ASN A 169 7.52 9.67 -36.16
C ASN A 169 7.67 8.73 -37.38
N PHE A 170 7.32 7.45 -37.26
CA PHE A 170 7.33 6.51 -38.40
C PHE A 170 6.15 6.68 -39.35
N LYS A 171 5.07 7.34 -38.92
CA LYS A 171 3.89 7.60 -39.74
C LYS A 171 4.00 8.85 -40.62
N LEU A 172 5.08 9.58 -40.52
CA LEU A 172 5.42 10.73 -41.36
C LEU A 172 6.32 10.30 -42.53
#